data_a4aa22572b73003c2eb4fbe87bfc99fe
#
_entry.id   a4aa22572b73003c2eb4fbe87bfc99fe
#
_cell.length_a   1.000
_cell.length_b   1.000
_cell.length_c   1.000
_cell.angle_alpha   90.00
_cell.angle_beta   90.00
_cell.angle_gamma   90.00
#
_symmetry.space_group_name_H-M   'P 1'
#
loop_
_entity.id
_entity.type
_entity.pdbx_description
1 polymer ?
#
loop_
_entity_poly.entity_id
_entity_poly.type
_entity_poly.pdbx_seq_one_letter_code
_entity_poly.pdbx_strand_id
1 'polypeptide(L)'
;MTLDGAGSAYSFHVSADGQMQPVPFPPDALIGPGIPRHARQVHSLSHGDVVCAVTISNSTRHVYTGGKGCVKVWDVSQPGTKSPVAQLDCLNRDNYIRSCRLLPDGRTLIVGGEASTLSIWDLATPTPRIKAELTSSAPACYALAISPDAKVCFSCCSDGNIVVWDLQNQTLVRQFQGHTDGASCIDISNDGTKLWTGGLDNTVRCWDLREGRQLQQHDFTSQIFSLGYCPTGEWLAVGMESSNVEVLHVSKPDKYQLHLHESCVLSLKFAYCGKWFSKESSSVLSCDISPDDQFIVTGSGDKKATVYEVIY
;
A
#
# COMPACT_ATOMS: atom_id res chain seq x y z
N MET A 1 5.27 -16.19 4.90
CA MET A 1 6.65 -16.71 4.99
C MET A 1 6.57 -18.22 4.83
N THR A 2 6.87 -18.76 3.68
CA THR A 2 7.14 -20.19 3.53
C THR A 2 8.65 -20.34 3.69
N LEU A 3 9.08 -20.98 4.78
CA LEU A 3 10.47 -21.38 4.98
C LEU A 3 10.73 -22.66 4.18
N ASP A 4 10.70 -22.58 2.87
CA ASP A 4 11.19 -23.64 1.99
C ASP A 4 12.46 -23.12 1.29
N GLY A 5 13.59 -23.43 1.89
CA GLY A 5 14.91 -23.08 1.36
C GLY A 5 15.72 -22.23 2.33
N ALA A 6 16.83 -22.73 2.75
CA ALA A 6 17.78 -22.23 3.74
C ALA A 6 18.33 -20.80 3.46
N GLY A 7 17.47 -19.79 3.56
CA GLY A 7 17.82 -18.40 3.67
C GLY A 7 17.60 -17.97 5.12
N SER A 8 18.65 -17.78 5.88
CA SER A 8 18.53 -17.26 7.24
C SER A 8 18.08 -15.80 7.17
N ALA A 9 16.85 -15.53 7.64
CA ALA A 9 16.38 -14.16 7.86
C ALA A 9 17.18 -13.55 9.02
N TYR A 10 17.79 -12.40 8.78
CA TYR A 10 18.55 -11.66 9.79
C TYR A 10 17.81 -10.38 10.15
N SER A 11 17.78 -10.07 11.45
CA SER A 11 17.38 -8.77 11.97
C SER A 11 18.56 -8.09 12.64
N PHE A 12 18.71 -6.78 12.42
CA PHE A 12 19.72 -5.96 13.06
C PHE A 12 19.06 -4.78 13.75
N HIS A 13 19.42 -4.56 15.02
CA HIS A 13 19.12 -3.30 15.70
C HIS A 13 20.14 -2.26 15.25
N VAL A 14 19.67 -1.10 14.83
CA VAL A 14 20.51 0.04 14.46
C VAL A 14 20.50 1.03 15.61
N SER A 15 21.63 1.19 16.27
CA SER A 15 21.82 2.15 17.36
C SER A 15 21.86 3.60 16.84
N ALA A 16 21.73 4.57 17.75
CA ALA A 16 21.72 6.00 17.40
C ALA A 16 23.02 6.49 16.72
N ASP A 17 24.14 5.81 16.92
CA ASP A 17 25.42 6.04 16.26
C ASP A 17 25.58 5.29 14.93
N GLY A 18 24.54 4.60 14.47
CA GLY A 18 24.51 3.88 13.20
C GLY A 18 25.13 2.50 13.24
N GLN A 19 25.53 1.99 14.41
CA GLN A 19 26.08 0.64 14.53
C GLN A 19 24.96 -0.41 14.43
N MET A 20 25.21 -1.47 13.64
CA MET A 20 24.30 -2.58 13.44
C MET A 20 24.67 -3.73 14.38
N GLN A 21 23.75 -4.10 15.27
CA GLN A 21 23.90 -5.23 16.18
C GLN A 21 22.92 -6.33 15.76
N PRO A 22 23.41 -7.58 15.51
CA PRO A 22 22.53 -8.69 15.20
C PRO A 22 21.54 -8.95 16.33
N VAL A 23 20.25 -9.01 16.00
CA VAL A 23 19.19 -9.37 16.94
C VAL A 23 18.57 -10.68 16.46
N PRO A 24 18.73 -11.78 17.18
CA PRO A 24 18.08 -13.03 16.82
C PRO A 24 16.56 -12.86 16.93
N PHE A 25 15.82 -13.41 15.97
CA PHE A 25 14.39 -13.54 16.12
C PHE A 25 14.07 -14.42 17.34
N PRO A 26 13.12 -14.01 18.20
CA PRO A 26 12.65 -14.90 19.25
C PRO A 26 12.09 -16.20 18.64
N PRO A 27 12.24 -17.36 19.32
CA PRO A 27 11.82 -18.65 18.76
C PRO A 27 10.36 -18.72 18.32
N ASP A 28 9.49 -17.91 18.93
CA ASP A 28 8.05 -17.78 18.65
C ASP A 28 7.72 -16.70 17.62
N ALA A 29 8.70 -15.96 17.10
CA ALA A 29 8.47 -14.90 16.10
C ALA A 29 7.92 -15.45 14.77
N LEU A 30 8.27 -16.69 14.43
CA LEU A 30 7.91 -17.35 13.18
C LEU A 30 6.92 -18.50 13.36
N ILE A 31 6.74 -18.98 14.59
CA ILE A 31 5.89 -20.15 14.91
C ILE A 31 5.15 -19.86 16.21
N GLY A 32 3.83 -19.77 16.18
CA GLY A 32 3.02 -19.55 17.39
C GLY A 32 1.54 -19.40 17.09
N PRO A 33 0.69 -19.36 18.14
CA PRO A 33 -0.74 -19.11 17.98
C PRO A 33 -0.99 -17.79 17.24
N GLY A 34 -1.79 -17.85 16.18
CA GLY A 34 -2.13 -16.69 15.37
C GLY A 34 -1.02 -16.23 14.42
N ILE A 35 0.11 -16.94 14.28
CA ILE A 35 1.07 -16.71 13.19
C ILE A 35 0.66 -17.61 12.03
N PRO A 36 0.47 -17.06 10.81
CA PRO A 36 0.11 -17.86 9.64
C PRO A 36 1.17 -18.90 9.33
N ARG A 37 0.75 -20.13 9.11
CA ARG A 37 1.64 -21.24 8.74
C ARG A 37 2.03 -21.17 7.27
N HIS A 38 1.06 -20.87 6.39
CA HIS A 38 1.29 -20.68 4.96
C HIS A 38 0.13 -19.92 4.32
N ALA A 39 0.32 -19.51 3.07
CA ALA A 39 -0.71 -18.90 2.26
C ALA A 39 -0.99 -19.80 1.04
N ARG A 40 -2.25 -20.21 0.87
CA ARG A 40 -2.70 -21.05 -0.24
C ARG A 40 -3.23 -20.18 -1.36
N GLN A 41 -2.74 -20.33 -2.57
CA GLN A 41 -3.29 -19.65 -3.74
C GLN A 41 -4.70 -20.19 -4.03
N VAL A 42 -5.68 -19.29 -4.10
CA VAL A 42 -7.08 -19.63 -4.38
C VAL A 42 -7.56 -19.08 -5.71
N HIS A 43 -7.05 -17.93 -6.16
CA HIS A 43 -7.37 -17.37 -7.47
C HIS A 43 -6.12 -16.82 -8.16
N SER A 44 -6.14 -16.90 -9.50
CA SER A 44 -5.22 -16.22 -10.41
C SER A 44 -6.03 -15.43 -11.43
N LEU A 45 -5.96 -14.09 -11.34
CA LEU A 45 -6.78 -13.15 -12.09
C LEU A 45 -5.95 -12.54 -13.21
N SER A 46 -6.18 -12.97 -14.46
CA SER A 46 -5.42 -12.48 -15.62
C SER A 46 -5.90 -11.11 -16.05
N HIS A 47 -5.21 -10.07 -15.58
CA HIS A 47 -5.55 -8.68 -15.90
C HIS A 47 -5.30 -8.34 -17.38
N GLY A 48 -4.28 -8.95 -17.97
CA GLY A 48 -3.88 -8.70 -19.37
C GLY A 48 -2.81 -7.62 -19.53
N ASP A 49 -2.52 -6.87 -18.48
CA ASP A 49 -1.40 -5.94 -18.38
C ASP A 49 -0.81 -5.96 -16.97
N VAL A 50 0.36 -5.33 -16.78
CA VAL A 50 1.04 -5.22 -15.49
C VAL A 50 0.08 -4.66 -14.44
N VAL A 51 0.00 -5.32 -13.28
CA VAL A 51 -0.91 -4.94 -12.19
C VAL A 51 -0.15 -4.14 -11.15
N CYS A 52 -0.30 -2.81 -11.19
CA CYS A 52 0.40 -1.89 -10.30
C CYS A 52 -0.40 -1.51 -9.04
N ALA A 53 -1.69 -1.77 -9.02
CA ALA A 53 -2.56 -1.46 -7.88
C ALA A 53 -3.53 -2.60 -7.63
N VAL A 54 -3.72 -2.97 -6.38
CA VAL A 54 -4.78 -3.91 -5.96
C VAL A 54 -5.48 -3.39 -4.72
N THR A 55 -6.76 -3.73 -4.58
CA THR A 55 -7.49 -3.60 -3.31
C THR A 55 -8.58 -4.67 -3.24
N ILE A 56 -8.91 -5.08 -2.00
CA ILE A 56 -9.94 -6.09 -1.74
C ILE A 56 -11.11 -5.45 -0.98
N SER A 57 -12.33 -5.86 -1.31
CA SER A 57 -13.53 -5.35 -0.62
C SER A 57 -13.63 -5.86 0.82
N ASN A 58 -14.30 -5.08 1.68
CA ASN A 58 -14.54 -5.47 3.07
C ASN A 58 -15.35 -6.78 3.21
N SER A 59 -16.19 -7.09 2.21
CA SER A 59 -16.93 -8.35 2.14
C SER A 59 -16.09 -9.52 1.62
N THR A 60 -14.81 -9.27 1.27
CA THR A 60 -13.89 -10.23 0.64
C THR A 60 -14.39 -10.84 -0.68
N ARG A 61 -15.50 -10.32 -1.21
CA ARG A 61 -16.13 -10.81 -2.42
C ARG A 61 -15.51 -10.27 -3.70
N HIS A 62 -15.10 -9.00 -3.69
CA HIS A 62 -14.57 -8.33 -4.88
C HIS A 62 -13.10 -7.96 -4.70
N VAL A 63 -12.33 -8.20 -5.75
CA VAL A 63 -10.96 -7.74 -5.91
C VAL A 63 -10.92 -6.74 -7.05
N TYR A 64 -10.19 -5.65 -6.86
CA TYR A 64 -9.97 -4.59 -7.84
C TYR A 64 -8.50 -4.62 -8.24
N THR A 65 -8.24 -4.64 -9.55
CA THR A 65 -6.89 -4.69 -10.09
C THR A 65 -6.68 -3.53 -11.06
N GLY A 66 -5.71 -2.67 -10.77
CA GLY A 66 -5.34 -1.53 -11.59
C GLY A 66 -4.12 -1.83 -12.46
N GLY A 67 -4.27 -1.65 -13.74
CA GLY A 67 -3.21 -1.82 -14.73
C GLY A 67 -3.14 -0.63 -15.68
N LYS A 68 -2.93 -0.90 -16.94
CA LYS A 68 -2.83 0.13 -17.98
C LYS A 68 -4.22 0.63 -18.37
N GLY A 69 -4.51 1.90 -18.14
CA GLY A 69 -5.75 2.59 -18.50
C GLY A 69 -6.97 2.27 -17.64
N CYS A 70 -7.04 1.10 -17.01
CA CYS A 70 -8.28 0.65 -16.38
C CYS A 70 -8.09 -0.07 -15.05
N VAL A 71 -9.16 -0.11 -14.27
CA VAL A 71 -9.34 -1.03 -13.14
C VAL A 71 -10.33 -2.11 -13.54
N LYS A 72 -10.00 -3.38 -13.27
CA LYS A 72 -10.89 -4.52 -13.44
C LYS A 72 -11.42 -4.98 -12.09
N VAL A 73 -12.70 -5.33 -12.06
CA VAL A 73 -13.42 -5.82 -10.87
C VAL A 73 -13.66 -7.31 -11.02
N TRP A 74 -13.30 -8.08 -10.02
CA TRP A 74 -13.39 -9.54 -10.02
C TRP A 74 -14.26 -10.02 -8.86
N ASP A 75 -15.22 -10.91 -9.14
CA ASP A 75 -15.94 -11.62 -8.09
C ASP A 75 -15.15 -12.88 -7.73
N VAL A 76 -14.59 -12.93 -6.52
CA VAL A 76 -13.78 -14.04 -6.02
C VAL A 76 -14.55 -14.95 -5.05
N SER A 77 -15.85 -14.75 -4.91
CA SER A 77 -16.71 -15.57 -4.05
C SER A 77 -16.89 -17.01 -4.57
N GLN A 78 -16.62 -17.22 -5.86
CA GLN A 78 -16.74 -18.52 -6.51
C GLN A 78 -15.37 -19.02 -7.00
N PRO A 79 -15.07 -20.31 -6.86
CA PRO A 79 -13.85 -20.88 -7.40
C PRO A 79 -13.82 -20.79 -8.94
N GLY A 80 -12.63 -20.58 -9.50
CA GLY A 80 -12.43 -20.61 -10.95
C GLY A 80 -12.81 -19.32 -11.70
N THR A 81 -12.90 -18.18 -11.01
CA THR A 81 -13.09 -16.85 -11.65
C THR A 81 -12.02 -16.60 -12.73
N LYS A 82 -12.47 -16.46 -13.99
CA LYS A 82 -11.58 -16.26 -15.15
C LYS A 82 -11.75 -14.93 -15.85
N SER A 83 -12.88 -14.25 -15.64
CA SER A 83 -13.20 -12.97 -16.30
C SER A 83 -13.65 -11.93 -15.28
N PRO A 84 -13.33 -10.65 -15.49
CA PRO A 84 -13.80 -9.56 -14.64
C PRO A 84 -15.33 -9.40 -14.80
N VAL A 85 -15.99 -9.02 -13.71
CA VAL A 85 -17.43 -8.69 -13.71
C VAL A 85 -17.68 -7.26 -14.19
N ALA A 86 -16.66 -6.38 -14.10
CA ALA A 86 -16.71 -5.03 -14.65
C ALA A 86 -15.29 -4.54 -14.99
N GLN A 87 -15.22 -3.56 -15.88
CA GLN A 87 -14.03 -2.79 -16.20
C GLN A 87 -14.35 -1.30 -16.09
N LEU A 88 -13.46 -0.57 -15.42
CA LEU A 88 -13.54 0.87 -15.21
C LEU A 88 -12.42 1.51 -16.03
N ASP A 89 -12.76 2.18 -17.11
CA ASP A 89 -11.79 2.91 -17.94
C ASP A 89 -11.51 4.25 -17.26
N CYS A 90 -10.38 4.32 -16.54
CA CYS A 90 -10.05 5.43 -15.65
C CYS A 90 -9.10 6.44 -16.29
N LEU A 91 -8.14 5.98 -17.08
CA LEU A 91 -7.06 6.77 -17.67
C LEU A 91 -6.93 6.50 -19.16
N ASN A 92 -6.09 7.29 -19.82
CA ASN A 92 -5.63 6.97 -21.17
C ASN A 92 -5.00 5.58 -21.22
N ARG A 93 -5.16 4.86 -22.33
CA ARG A 93 -4.74 3.46 -22.51
C ARG A 93 -3.24 3.21 -22.27
N ASP A 94 -2.41 4.25 -22.35
CA ASP A 94 -0.97 4.14 -22.14
C ASP A 94 -0.51 4.48 -20.72
N ASN A 95 -1.41 4.99 -19.87
CA ASN A 95 -1.11 5.45 -18.53
C ASN A 95 -1.46 4.37 -17.49
N TYR A 96 -0.57 4.12 -16.55
CA TYR A 96 -0.80 3.13 -15.50
C TYR A 96 -1.60 3.68 -14.33
N ILE A 97 -2.53 2.85 -13.83
CA ILE A 97 -3.10 3.01 -12.51
C ILE A 97 -2.01 2.68 -11.49
N ARG A 98 -1.71 3.61 -10.59
CA ARG A 98 -0.67 3.45 -9.56
C ARG A 98 -1.23 3.14 -8.18
N SER A 99 -2.44 3.58 -7.90
CA SER A 99 -3.11 3.32 -6.64
C SER A 99 -4.63 3.29 -6.81
N CYS A 100 -5.29 2.42 -6.08
CA CYS A 100 -6.74 2.42 -5.94
C CYS A 100 -7.13 2.11 -4.50
N ARG A 101 -8.14 2.79 -3.98
CA ARG A 101 -8.64 2.63 -2.61
C ARG A 101 -10.15 2.56 -2.60
N LEU A 102 -10.66 1.48 -2.02
CA LEU A 102 -12.08 1.34 -1.76
C LEU A 102 -12.43 2.02 -0.44
N LEU A 103 -13.48 2.84 -0.42
CA LEU A 103 -13.99 3.41 0.82
C LEU A 103 -14.67 2.34 1.68
N PRO A 104 -14.77 2.55 3.01
CA PRO A 104 -15.42 1.61 3.92
C PRO A 104 -16.88 1.30 3.58
N ASP A 105 -17.56 2.18 2.80
CA ASP A 105 -18.92 1.96 2.31
C ASP A 105 -19.02 0.78 1.31
N GLY A 106 -17.88 0.30 0.81
CA GLY A 106 -17.80 -0.75 -0.20
C GLY A 106 -18.39 -0.38 -1.57
N ARG A 107 -18.73 0.90 -1.78
CA ARG A 107 -19.43 1.41 -2.97
C ARG A 107 -18.66 2.48 -3.72
N THR A 108 -17.68 3.08 -3.08
CA THR A 108 -16.90 4.18 -3.65
C THR A 108 -15.46 3.76 -3.82
N LEU A 109 -14.96 3.79 -5.07
CA LEU A 109 -13.55 3.52 -5.39
C LEU A 109 -12.86 4.79 -5.85
N ILE A 110 -11.72 5.12 -5.25
CA ILE A 110 -10.86 6.22 -5.68
C ILE A 110 -9.66 5.63 -6.43
N VAL A 111 -9.38 6.17 -7.61
CA VAL A 111 -8.33 5.68 -8.50
C VAL A 111 -7.40 6.82 -8.87
N GLY A 112 -6.10 6.58 -8.74
CA GLY A 112 -5.02 7.49 -9.14
C GLY A 112 -3.95 6.78 -9.93
N GLY A 113 -3.20 7.53 -10.74
CA GLY A 113 -2.13 6.98 -11.56
C GLY A 113 -1.39 8.05 -12.35
N GLU A 114 -0.97 7.72 -13.55
CA GLU A 114 -0.20 8.60 -14.44
C GLU A 114 -1.11 9.64 -15.12
N ALA A 115 -1.80 10.40 -14.29
CA ALA A 115 -2.65 11.53 -14.67
C ALA A 115 -2.73 12.54 -13.54
N SER A 116 -3.02 13.79 -13.86
CA SER A 116 -3.25 14.86 -12.88
C SER A 116 -4.59 14.75 -12.15
N THR A 117 -5.44 13.83 -12.57
CA THR A 117 -6.81 13.68 -12.08
C THR A 117 -6.99 12.34 -11.37
N LEU A 118 -7.60 12.37 -10.18
CA LEU A 118 -8.12 11.21 -9.48
C LEU A 118 -9.59 11.03 -9.92
N SER A 119 -9.98 9.80 -10.20
CA SER A 119 -11.39 9.48 -10.49
C SER A 119 -12.05 8.81 -9.28
N ILE A 120 -13.25 9.29 -8.93
CA ILE A 120 -14.10 8.71 -7.89
C ILE A 120 -15.24 7.97 -8.58
N TRP A 121 -15.32 6.67 -8.36
CA TRP A 121 -16.28 5.77 -8.99
C TRP A 121 -17.39 5.38 -8.03
N ASP A 122 -18.64 5.42 -8.52
CA ASP A 122 -19.79 4.82 -7.86
C ASP A 122 -19.98 3.40 -8.37
N LEU A 123 -19.80 2.44 -7.47
CA LEU A 123 -19.92 1.00 -7.72
C LEU A 123 -21.32 0.45 -7.34
N ALA A 124 -22.17 1.26 -6.74
CA ALA A 124 -23.51 0.85 -6.26
C ALA A 124 -24.53 0.67 -7.40
N THR A 125 -24.26 1.25 -8.56
CA THR A 125 -25.10 1.12 -9.74
C THR A 125 -24.79 -0.17 -10.51
N PRO A 126 -25.75 -0.77 -11.23
CA PRO A 126 -25.52 -1.97 -12.04
C PRO A 126 -24.36 -1.81 -13.04
N THR A 127 -24.17 -0.59 -13.53
CA THR A 127 -23.00 -0.19 -14.34
C THR A 127 -22.22 0.86 -13.56
N PRO A 128 -21.01 0.55 -13.08
CA PRO A 128 -20.17 1.54 -12.39
C PRO A 128 -19.95 2.79 -13.23
N ARG A 129 -19.96 3.96 -12.58
CA ARG A 129 -19.77 5.26 -13.25
C ARG A 129 -18.90 6.19 -12.45
N ILE A 130 -18.27 7.15 -13.15
CA ILE A 130 -17.54 8.24 -12.50
C ILE A 130 -18.53 9.14 -11.78
N LYS A 131 -18.33 9.31 -10.48
CA LYS A 131 -19.09 10.21 -9.61
C LYS A 131 -18.49 11.60 -9.56
N ALA A 132 -17.16 11.68 -9.55
CA ALA A 132 -16.41 12.93 -9.50
C ALA A 132 -14.97 12.73 -9.99
N GLU A 133 -14.34 13.84 -10.33
CA GLU A 133 -12.93 13.93 -10.70
C GLU A 133 -12.26 15.04 -9.87
N LEU A 134 -11.08 14.72 -9.31
CA LEU A 134 -10.29 15.64 -8.49
C LEU A 134 -8.99 15.92 -9.22
N THR A 135 -8.78 17.15 -9.67
CA THR A 135 -7.61 17.52 -10.48
C THR A 135 -6.62 18.34 -9.68
N SER A 136 -5.36 17.92 -9.69
CA SER A 136 -4.21 18.62 -9.11
C SER A 136 -3.32 19.22 -10.20
N SER A 137 -2.30 19.98 -9.79
CA SER A 137 -1.26 20.49 -10.70
C SER A 137 -0.21 19.44 -11.06
N ALA A 138 -0.07 18.38 -10.26
CA ALA A 138 0.92 17.34 -10.50
C ALA A 138 0.54 16.42 -11.66
N PRO A 139 1.49 15.97 -12.49
CA PRO A 139 1.20 15.12 -13.63
C PRO A 139 0.83 13.68 -13.29
N ALA A 140 1.15 13.20 -12.09
CA ALA A 140 0.82 11.85 -11.65
C ALA A 140 0.59 11.76 -10.14
N CYS A 141 -0.22 10.75 -9.73
CA CYS A 141 -0.44 10.33 -8.35
C CYS A 141 0.07 8.89 -8.17
N TYR A 142 1.02 8.69 -7.27
CA TYR A 142 1.64 7.38 -7.04
C TYR A 142 0.96 6.57 -5.93
N ALA A 143 0.42 7.22 -4.92
CA ALA A 143 -0.19 6.53 -3.79
C ALA A 143 -1.35 7.32 -3.18
N LEU A 144 -2.32 6.58 -2.63
CA LEU A 144 -3.52 7.11 -2.00
C LEU A 144 -3.66 6.57 -0.57
N ALA A 145 -4.11 7.42 0.34
CA ALA A 145 -4.62 7.02 1.65
C ALA A 145 -5.97 7.67 1.93
N ILE A 146 -6.79 7.00 2.73
CA ILE A 146 -8.12 7.48 3.12
C ILE A 146 -8.12 7.65 4.63
N SER A 147 -8.68 8.77 5.12
CA SER A 147 -8.85 8.99 6.56
C SER A 147 -9.77 7.92 7.17
N PRO A 148 -9.58 7.54 8.46
CA PRO A 148 -10.42 6.52 9.11
C PRO A 148 -11.92 6.81 9.08
N ASP A 149 -12.30 8.10 9.06
CA ASP A 149 -13.70 8.54 8.94
C ASP A 149 -14.22 8.61 7.49
N ALA A 150 -13.37 8.22 6.52
CA ALA A 150 -13.66 8.22 5.09
C ALA A 150 -14.07 9.59 4.49
N LYS A 151 -13.74 10.71 5.15
CA LYS A 151 -14.09 12.06 4.67
C LYS A 151 -12.98 12.70 3.84
N VAL A 152 -11.75 12.27 4.02
CA VAL A 152 -10.57 12.87 3.42
C VAL A 152 -9.76 11.82 2.65
N CYS A 153 -9.33 12.19 1.45
CA CYS A 153 -8.36 11.45 0.66
C CYS A 153 -7.03 12.22 0.61
N PHE A 154 -5.93 11.51 0.71
CA PHE A 154 -4.58 12.01 0.56
C PHE A 154 -3.95 11.39 -0.67
N SER A 155 -3.35 12.22 -1.52
CA SER A 155 -2.64 11.74 -2.72
C SER A 155 -1.17 12.17 -2.71
N CYS A 156 -0.28 11.20 -2.83
CA CYS A 156 1.14 11.42 -3.06
C CYS A 156 1.39 11.68 -4.54
N CYS A 157 2.00 12.81 -4.85
CA CYS A 157 2.16 13.27 -6.22
C CYS A 157 3.61 13.17 -6.69
N SER A 158 3.79 13.08 -8.00
CA SER A 158 5.09 12.98 -8.67
C SER A 158 5.97 14.23 -8.53
N ASP A 159 5.39 15.37 -8.17
CA ASP A 159 6.10 16.61 -7.87
C ASP A 159 6.55 16.74 -6.40
N GLY A 160 6.38 15.67 -5.59
CA GLY A 160 6.73 15.64 -4.17
C GLY A 160 5.66 16.20 -3.23
N ASN A 161 4.58 16.74 -3.76
CA ASN A 161 3.48 17.26 -2.96
C ASN A 161 2.54 16.16 -2.49
N ILE A 162 1.96 16.35 -1.31
CA ILE A 162 0.84 15.56 -0.82
C ILE A 162 -0.40 16.43 -0.83
N VAL A 163 -1.38 16.07 -1.63
CA VAL A 163 -2.62 16.84 -1.76
C VAL A 163 -3.71 16.22 -0.89
N VAL A 164 -4.44 17.07 -0.19
CA VAL A 164 -5.53 16.70 0.74
C VAL A 164 -6.86 17.11 0.12
N TRP A 165 -7.74 16.14 -0.03
CA TRP A 165 -9.03 16.27 -0.69
C TRP A 165 -10.18 16.05 0.29
N ASP A 166 -11.11 16.99 0.35
CA ASP A 166 -12.43 16.78 0.97
C ASP A 166 -13.29 15.97 0.01
N LEU A 167 -13.66 14.76 0.41
CA LEU A 167 -14.44 13.85 -0.44
C LEU A 167 -15.92 14.23 -0.52
N GLN A 168 -16.46 14.93 0.48
CA GLN A 168 -17.84 15.38 0.47
C GLN A 168 -18.03 16.56 -0.49
N ASN A 169 -17.16 17.54 -0.39
CA ASN A 169 -17.22 18.76 -1.21
C ASN A 169 -16.46 18.61 -2.53
N GLN A 170 -15.65 17.54 -2.69
CA GLN A 170 -14.85 17.26 -3.88
C GLN A 170 -13.86 18.38 -4.19
N THR A 171 -13.25 18.94 -3.15
CA THR A 171 -12.33 20.08 -3.25
C THR A 171 -10.97 19.76 -2.65
N LEU A 172 -9.94 20.41 -3.21
CA LEU A 172 -8.62 20.47 -2.59
C LEU A 172 -8.70 21.40 -1.38
N VAL A 173 -8.35 20.88 -0.19
CA VAL A 173 -8.41 21.66 1.06
C VAL A 173 -7.05 22.03 1.62
N ARG A 174 -6.01 21.25 1.27
CA ARG A 174 -4.64 21.49 1.74
C ARG A 174 -3.63 20.80 0.84
N GLN A 175 -2.41 21.29 0.90
CA GLN A 175 -1.24 20.68 0.27
C GLN A 175 -0.06 20.69 1.23
N PHE A 176 0.58 19.54 1.45
CA PHE A 176 1.84 19.47 2.19
C PHE A 176 2.99 19.48 1.19
N GLN A 177 3.97 20.32 1.46
CA GLN A 177 5.19 20.46 0.68
C GLN A 177 6.39 20.06 1.52
N GLY A 178 7.31 19.31 0.94
CA GLY A 178 8.52 18.89 1.67
C GLY A 178 9.38 17.91 0.91
N HIS A 179 8.80 16.86 0.32
CA HIS A 179 9.58 15.97 -0.53
C HIS A 179 10.18 16.74 -1.72
N THR A 180 11.46 16.51 -2.00
CA THR A 180 12.21 17.18 -3.08
C THR A 180 12.19 16.38 -4.39
N ASP A 181 11.61 15.18 -4.36
CA ASP A 181 11.31 14.33 -5.50
C ASP A 181 9.95 13.66 -5.27
N GLY A 182 9.47 12.86 -6.20
CA GLY A 182 8.15 12.25 -6.13
C GLY A 182 7.84 11.58 -4.79
N ALA A 183 6.69 11.89 -4.21
CA ALA A 183 6.16 11.17 -3.06
C ALA A 183 5.59 9.83 -3.54
N SER A 184 6.18 8.71 -3.11
CA SER A 184 5.95 7.38 -3.69
C SER A 184 4.97 6.51 -2.91
N CYS A 185 4.86 6.72 -1.61
CA CYS A 185 4.04 5.90 -0.73
C CYS A 185 3.50 6.69 0.46
N ILE A 186 2.41 6.17 1.05
CA ILE A 186 1.66 6.88 2.09
C ILE A 186 0.91 5.89 2.97
N ASP A 187 0.86 6.18 4.26
CA ASP A 187 -0.05 5.54 5.19
C ASP A 187 -0.48 6.51 6.30
N ILE A 188 -1.58 6.22 6.96
CA ILE A 188 -2.19 7.08 7.98
C ILE A 188 -2.26 6.35 9.32
N SER A 189 -2.03 7.07 10.42
CA SER A 189 -2.23 6.53 11.77
C SER A 189 -3.69 6.15 12.02
N ASN A 190 -3.92 5.13 12.84
CA ASN A 190 -5.26 4.61 13.11
C ASN A 190 -6.20 5.65 13.74
N ASP A 191 -5.64 6.60 14.50
CA ASP A 191 -6.37 7.70 15.10
C ASP A 191 -6.66 8.86 14.12
N GLY A 192 -6.16 8.76 12.88
CA GLY A 192 -6.33 9.77 11.85
C GLY A 192 -5.62 11.10 12.12
N THR A 193 -4.66 11.14 13.05
CA THR A 193 -3.99 12.39 13.44
C THR A 193 -2.67 12.63 12.71
N LYS A 194 -2.02 11.59 12.24
CA LYS A 194 -0.70 11.64 11.59
C LYS A 194 -0.70 10.94 10.24
N LEU A 195 -0.04 11.56 9.30
CA LEU A 195 0.21 11.01 7.98
C LEU A 195 1.70 10.70 7.83
N TRP A 196 2.02 9.54 7.29
CA TRP A 196 3.38 9.15 6.98
C TRP A 196 3.55 9.01 5.47
N THR A 197 4.58 9.61 4.93
CA THR A 197 4.88 9.59 3.49
C THR A 197 6.32 9.23 3.24
N GLY A 198 6.58 8.43 2.23
CA GLY A 198 7.91 8.15 1.72
C GLY A 198 8.10 8.74 0.33
N GLY A 199 9.33 9.10 -0.01
CA GLY A 199 9.65 9.74 -1.27
C GLY A 199 10.87 9.15 -1.98
N LEU A 200 10.96 9.44 -3.27
CA LEU A 200 12.13 9.15 -4.11
C LEU A 200 13.34 9.99 -3.72
N ASP A 201 13.15 11.00 -2.85
CA ASP A 201 14.18 11.81 -2.22
C ASP A 201 14.88 11.12 -1.04
N ASN A 202 14.68 9.81 -0.87
CA ASN A 202 15.23 8.98 0.20
C ASN A 202 14.75 9.38 1.61
N THR A 203 13.62 10.08 1.73
CA THR A 203 13.09 10.49 3.04
C THR A 203 11.75 9.87 3.35
N VAL A 204 11.51 9.62 4.64
CA VAL A 204 10.19 9.38 5.22
C VAL A 204 9.83 10.56 6.10
N ARG A 205 8.63 11.09 5.94
CA ARG A 205 8.13 12.27 6.66
C ARG A 205 6.84 11.97 7.40
N CYS A 206 6.74 12.55 8.60
CA CYS A 206 5.51 12.51 9.40
C CYS A 206 4.88 13.91 9.42
N TRP A 207 3.59 13.96 9.20
CA TRP A 207 2.81 15.20 9.14
C TRP A 207 1.70 15.17 10.18
N ASP A 208 1.53 16.29 10.89
CA ASP A 208 0.37 16.53 11.74
C ASP A 208 -0.82 16.98 10.87
N LEU A 209 -1.88 16.20 10.85
CA LEU A 209 -3.05 16.49 10.02
C LEU A 209 -3.91 17.61 10.57
N ARG A 210 -3.86 17.86 11.88
CA ARG A 210 -4.60 18.94 12.54
C ARG A 210 -3.91 20.27 12.35
N GLU A 211 -2.61 20.34 12.69
CA GLU A 211 -1.82 21.57 12.58
C GLU A 211 -1.37 21.86 11.14
N GLY A 212 -1.27 20.82 10.31
CA GLY A 212 -0.86 20.93 8.91
C GLY A 212 0.62 21.20 8.71
N ARG A 213 1.47 20.69 9.60
CA ARG A 213 2.93 20.86 9.53
C ARG A 213 3.66 19.52 9.60
N GLN A 214 4.90 19.52 9.10
CA GLN A 214 5.80 18.38 9.26
C GLN A 214 6.23 18.26 10.72
N LEU A 215 6.18 17.04 11.27
CA LEU A 215 6.63 16.72 12.63
C LEU A 215 8.02 16.10 12.64
N GLN A 216 8.29 15.16 11.74
CA GLN A 216 9.52 14.37 11.70
C GLN A 216 9.98 14.17 10.26
N GLN A 217 11.27 13.94 10.10
CA GLN A 217 11.90 13.47 8.88
C GLN A 217 12.94 12.41 9.25
N HIS A 218 12.95 11.34 8.51
CA HIS A 218 13.95 10.28 8.58
C HIS A 218 14.63 10.15 7.23
N ASP A 219 15.96 10.22 7.23
CA ASP A 219 16.78 10.11 6.03
C ASP A 219 17.28 8.68 5.88
N PHE A 220 17.28 8.19 4.66
CA PHE A 220 17.70 6.83 4.26
C PHE A 220 18.75 6.91 3.16
N THR A 221 19.42 5.80 2.91
CA THR A 221 20.47 5.69 1.89
C THR A 221 19.94 5.34 0.49
N SER A 222 18.63 5.07 0.37
CA SER A 222 18.00 4.57 -0.85
C SER A 222 16.58 5.11 -0.97
N GLN A 223 16.04 5.13 -2.18
CA GLN A 223 14.67 5.56 -2.46
C GLN A 223 13.66 4.72 -1.71
N ILE A 224 12.58 5.37 -1.26
CA ILE A 224 11.48 4.73 -0.55
C ILE A 224 10.40 4.38 -1.56
N PHE A 225 9.97 3.11 -1.59
CA PHE A 225 8.93 2.64 -2.51
C PHE A 225 7.66 2.21 -1.82
N SER A 226 7.74 1.77 -0.58
CA SER A 226 6.58 1.33 0.17
C SER A 226 6.66 1.67 1.65
N LEU A 227 5.51 1.79 2.27
CA LEU A 227 5.38 2.20 3.65
C LEU A 227 4.12 1.59 4.26
N GLY A 228 4.21 1.11 5.50
CA GLY A 228 3.07 0.59 6.24
C GLY A 228 3.13 1.01 7.70
N TYR A 229 2.04 1.59 8.18
CA TYR A 229 1.86 1.93 9.59
C TYR A 229 1.26 0.74 10.34
N CYS A 230 1.92 0.32 11.42
CA CYS A 230 1.45 -0.81 12.20
C CYS A 230 0.13 -0.46 12.93
N PRO A 231 -0.89 -1.33 12.88
CA PRO A 231 -2.15 -1.10 13.59
C PRO A 231 -2.01 -0.95 15.12
N THR A 232 -0.91 -1.42 15.71
CA THR A 232 -0.62 -1.19 17.14
C THR A 232 -0.24 0.26 17.46
N GLY A 233 0.09 1.05 16.44
CA GLY A 233 0.42 2.48 16.58
C GLY A 233 1.86 2.79 16.96
N GLU A 234 2.72 1.77 17.10
CA GLU A 234 4.09 1.95 17.59
C GLU A 234 5.16 1.90 16.50
N TRP A 235 4.88 1.21 15.39
CA TRP A 235 5.88 0.90 14.38
C TRP A 235 5.48 1.32 12.97
N LEU A 236 6.47 1.67 12.18
CA LEU A 236 6.37 1.97 10.76
C LEU A 236 7.36 1.09 10.00
N ALA A 237 6.88 0.32 9.03
CA ALA A 237 7.73 -0.43 8.11
C ALA A 237 7.97 0.38 6.84
N VAL A 238 9.21 0.39 6.36
CA VAL A 238 9.69 1.17 5.21
C VAL A 238 10.40 0.23 4.25
N GLY A 239 9.88 0.09 3.05
CA GLY A 239 10.46 -0.71 1.97
C GLY A 239 11.21 0.16 0.97
N MET A 240 12.43 -0.28 0.64
CA MET A 240 13.39 0.51 -0.11
C MET A 240 13.80 -0.14 -1.43
N GLU A 241 14.38 0.68 -2.30
CA GLU A 241 15.03 0.23 -3.53
C GLU A 241 16.17 -0.77 -3.26
N SER A 242 16.90 -0.58 -2.16
CA SER A 242 18.03 -1.42 -1.75
C SER A 242 17.65 -2.83 -1.29
N SER A 243 16.41 -3.28 -1.50
CA SER A 243 15.86 -4.56 -1.00
C SER A 243 15.70 -4.68 0.52
N ASN A 244 16.13 -3.69 1.28
CA ASN A 244 15.98 -3.69 2.74
C ASN A 244 14.57 -3.24 3.16
N VAL A 245 14.13 -3.75 4.28
CA VAL A 245 13.01 -3.22 5.03
C VAL A 245 13.54 -2.67 6.35
N GLU A 246 13.26 -1.40 6.63
CA GLU A 246 13.53 -0.81 7.92
C GLU A 246 12.24 -0.64 8.72
N VAL A 247 12.30 -0.97 10.01
CA VAL A 247 11.18 -0.83 10.92
C VAL A 247 11.55 0.22 11.96
N LEU A 248 10.83 1.34 11.94
CA LEU A 248 11.07 2.49 12.83
C LEU A 248 10.02 2.49 13.94
N HIS A 249 10.44 2.80 15.17
CA HIS A 249 9.51 3.17 16.22
C HIS A 249 9.07 4.63 16.03
N VAL A 250 7.76 4.91 16.03
CA VAL A 250 7.21 6.23 15.66
C VAL A 250 7.53 7.35 16.66
N SER A 251 7.96 7.03 17.89
CA SER A 251 8.22 8.00 18.96
C SER A 251 9.54 7.79 19.69
N LYS A 252 10.29 6.74 19.39
CA LYS A 252 11.59 6.42 20.01
C LYS A 252 12.66 6.31 18.93
N PRO A 253 13.94 6.37 19.27
CA PRO A 253 15.03 6.21 18.31
C PRO A 253 15.24 4.76 17.85
N ASP A 254 14.43 3.83 18.33
CA ASP A 254 14.59 2.40 18.00
C ASP A 254 14.30 2.13 16.52
N LYS A 255 15.23 1.43 15.88
CA LYS A 255 15.21 1.11 14.47
C LYS A 255 15.76 -0.29 14.22
N TYR A 256 15.09 -1.04 13.36
CA TYR A 256 15.52 -2.37 12.96
C TYR A 256 15.64 -2.44 11.45
N GLN A 257 16.63 -3.16 10.95
CA GLN A 257 16.81 -3.46 9.53
C GLN A 257 16.63 -4.95 9.27
N LEU A 258 15.78 -5.27 8.31
CA LEU A 258 15.47 -6.63 7.92
C LEU A 258 15.98 -6.87 6.50
N HIS A 259 16.80 -7.91 6.34
CA HIS A 259 17.27 -8.40 5.04
C HIS A 259 16.45 -9.62 4.65
N LEU A 260 15.29 -9.42 4.04
CA LEU A 260 14.33 -10.46 3.71
C LEU A 260 14.15 -10.66 2.20
N HIS A 261 14.68 -9.74 1.40
CA HIS A 261 14.45 -9.68 -0.04
C HIS A 261 15.74 -9.52 -0.82
N GLU A 262 15.75 -10.00 -2.06
CA GLU A 262 16.87 -9.85 -3.02
C GLU A 262 16.63 -8.71 -4.02
N SER A 263 15.45 -8.10 -3.99
CA SER A 263 15.01 -7.05 -4.91
C SER A 263 14.28 -5.92 -4.18
N CYS A 264 14.01 -4.82 -4.89
CA CYS A 264 13.27 -3.66 -4.38
C CYS A 264 11.97 -4.06 -3.69
N VAL A 265 11.69 -3.45 -2.53
CA VAL A 265 10.45 -3.70 -1.77
C VAL A 265 9.38 -2.70 -2.20
N LEU A 266 8.64 -3.06 -3.24
CA LEU A 266 7.67 -2.17 -3.91
C LEU A 266 6.32 -2.08 -3.21
N SER A 267 6.00 -3.01 -2.31
CA SER A 267 4.74 -2.98 -1.57
C SER A 267 4.88 -3.64 -0.20
N LEU A 268 4.30 -2.99 0.79
CA LEU A 268 4.24 -3.42 2.19
C LEU A 268 2.83 -3.24 2.73
N LYS A 269 2.38 -4.18 3.54
CA LYS A 269 1.12 -4.05 4.28
C LYS A 269 1.21 -4.79 5.61
N PHE A 270 0.81 -4.15 6.70
CA PHE A 270 0.52 -4.84 7.95
C PHE A 270 -0.87 -5.49 7.88
N ALA A 271 -1.00 -6.68 8.43
CA ALA A 271 -2.29 -7.26 8.75
C ALA A 271 -2.99 -6.44 9.85
N TYR A 272 -4.31 -6.47 9.89
CA TYR A 272 -5.08 -5.72 10.90
C TYR A 272 -4.80 -6.19 12.32
N CYS A 273 -4.36 -7.44 12.49
CA CYS A 273 -3.87 -7.96 13.77
C CYS A 273 -2.45 -7.48 14.16
N GLY A 274 -1.84 -6.57 13.40
CA GLY A 274 -0.49 -6.04 13.64
C GLY A 274 0.64 -6.94 13.17
N LYS A 275 0.37 -8.03 12.47
CA LYS A 275 1.38 -8.91 11.87
C LYS A 275 1.75 -8.40 10.49
N TRP A 276 2.97 -8.69 10.09
CA TRP A 276 3.48 -8.27 8.81
C TRP A 276 3.62 -9.45 7.86
N PHE A 277 3.20 -9.24 6.61
CA PHE A 277 3.39 -10.19 5.53
C PHE A 277 4.28 -9.59 4.45
N SER A 278 5.29 -10.32 4.07
CA SER A 278 6.09 -10.07 2.89
C SER A 278 6.18 -11.36 2.09
N LYS A 279 5.92 -11.28 0.80
CA LYS A 279 6.08 -12.42 -0.10
C LYS A 279 7.07 -12.06 -1.18
N GLU A 280 8.10 -12.89 -1.33
CA GLU A 280 8.95 -12.85 -2.50
C GLU A 280 8.27 -13.50 -3.70
N SER A 281 8.00 -12.70 -4.70
CA SER A 281 8.03 -13.13 -6.09
C SER A 281 8.69 -11.97 -6.84
N SER A 282 9.48 -12.26 -7.82
CA SER A 282 10.33 -11.33 -8.55
C SER A 282 9.62 -10.12 -9.19
N SER A 283 8.36 -9.87 -8.88
CA SER A 283 7.57 -8.83 -9.52
C SER A 283 6.28 -8.42 -8.79
N VAL A 284 6.18 -8.56 -7.47
CA VAL A 284 5.02 -8.03 -6.73
C VAL A 284 5.12 -6.50 -6.64
N LEU A 285 4.21 -5.83 -7.31
CA LEU A 285 4.15 -4.37 -7.39
C LEU A 285 3.17 -3.75 -6.39
N SER A 286 2.16 -4.51 -5.98
CA SER A 286 1.12 -4.04 -5.07
C SER A 286 0.57 -5.21 -4.26
N CYS A 287 0.19 -4.95 -3.01
CA CYS A 287 -0.49 -5.92 -2.16
C CYS A 287 -1.58 -5.27 -1.32
N ASP A 288 -2.59 -6.04 -0.98
CA ASP A 288 -3.61 -5.66 -0.01
C ASP A 288 -4.04 -6.88 0.80
N ILE A 289 -4.58 -6.64 2.01
CA ILE A 289 -5.01 -7.67 2.96
C ILE A 289 -6.47 -7.41 3.30
N SER A 290 -7.27 -8.47 3.33
CA SER A 290 -8.67 -8.36 3.73
C SER A 290 -8.82 -7.94 5.20
N PRO A 291 -9.90 -7.22 5.57
CA PRO A 291 -10.09 -6.73 6.93
C PRO A 291 -10.16 -7.83 8.01
N ASP A 292 -10.47 -9.06 7.62
CA ASP A 292 -10.49 -10.25 8.49
C ASP A 292 -9.15 -10.98 8.57
N ASP A 293 -8.11 -10.45 7.90
CA ASP A 293 -6.77 -11.05 7.77
C ASP A 293 -6.75 -12.45 7.12
N GLN A 294 -7.85 -12.87 6.48
CA GLN A 294 -7.96 -14.21 5.89
C GLN A 294 -7.42 -14.29 4.45
N PHE A 295 -7.38 -13.16 3.74
CA PHE A 295 -6.96 -13.14 2.35
C PHE A 295 -5.91 -12.06 2.08
N ILE A 296 -4.96 -12.41 1.21
CA ILE A 296 -3.95 -11.50 0.67
C ILE A 296 -4.13 -11.45 -0.84
N VAL A 297 -4.09 -10.26 -1.41
CA VAL A 297 -4.09 -10.04 -2.84
C VAL A 297 -2.76 -9.40 -3.25
N THR A 298 -2.14 -9.93 -4.29
CA THR A 298 -0.92 -9.34 -4.87
C THR A 298 -1.14 -9.04 -6.34
N GLY A 299 -0.66 -7.89 -6.79
CA GLY A 299 -0.56 -7.53 -8.21
C GLY A 299 0.88 -7.62 -8.67
N SER A 300 1.11 -8.10 -9.87
CA SER A 300 2.46 -8.40 -10.35
C SER A 300 2.74 -8.00 -11.80
N GLY A 301 4.02 -7.92 -12.12
CA GLY A 301 4.53 -7.62 -13.45
C GLY A 301 4.23 -8.68 -14.50
N ASP A 302 3.84 -9.90 -14.10
CA ASP A 302 3.43 -10.99 -14.99
C ASP A 302 1.97 -10.85 -15.50
N LYS A 303 1.38 -9.66 -15.32
CA LYS A 303 0.04 -9.28 -15.79
C LYS A 303 -1.11 -9.98 -15.07
N LYS A 304 -0.86 -10.41 -13.84
CA LYS A 304 -1.83 -11.13 -13.01
C LYS A 304 -1.97 -10.49 -11.64
N ALA A 305 -3.13 -10.70 -11.04
CA ALA A 305 -3.29 -10.61 -9.61
C ALA A 305 -3.56 -12.00 -9.03
N THR A 306 -2.99 -12.28 -7.86
CA THR A 306 -3.15 -13.56 -7.19
C THR A 306 -3.80 -13.34 -5.83
N VAL A 307 -4.80 -14.16 -5.53
CA VAL A 307 -5.48 -14.16 -4.23
C VAL A 307 -5.02 -15.40 -3.46
N TYR A 308 -4.58 -15.17 -2.24
CA TYR A 308 -4.14 -16.19 -1.31
C TYR A 308 -5.05 -16.22 -0.10
N GLU A 309 -5.41 -17.42 0.34
CA GLU A 309 -6.02 -17.67 1.64
C GLU A 309 -4.92 -17.91 2.69
N VAL A 310 -5.02 -17.23 3.81
CA VAL A 310 -4.07 -17.34 4.92
C VAL A 310 -4.48 -18.48 5.83
N ILE A 311 -3.57 -19.41 6.11
CA ILE A 311 -3.80 -20.59 6.95
C ILE A 311 -2.99 -20.45 8.24
N TYR A 312 -3.70 -20.44 9.36
CA TYR A 312 -3.16 -20.27 10.71
C TYR A 312 -2.83 -21.62 11.39
#